data_2db6cbf6c030cd2966a1f29807b291d6
#
_entry.id   2db6cbf6c030cd2966a1f29807b291d6
#
_cell.length_a   1.000
_cell.length_b   1.000
_cell.length_c   1.000
_cell.angle_alpha   90.00
_cell.angle_beta   90.00
_cell.angle_gamma   90.00
#
_symmetry.space_group_name_H-M   'P 1'
#
loop_
_entity.id
_entity.type
_entity.pdbx_description
1 polymer ?
#
loop_
_entity_poly.entity_id
_entity_poly.type
_entity_poly.pdbx_seq_one_letter_code
_entity_poly.pdbx_strand_id
1 'polypeptide(L)'
;MRPKVIIGRQTDRKNERGAALIMVLFASLLILSAALMLLLTTTMSTTNAISATDEIQAYYAAEAGLQDALNVLRGNVAPHPNDGTKMNFKNAINVGTSNNPSSGVAQLSRWLVYDYPSVNPDRVTLSPSYSTTGGMAYAITGISDPDNSKQVIYSTAGAFNNNSLSSSASSLSLGGGVSVTYTPQASTDITTNGNPTLGTIAFSGVKNNTSIAFATQTTTFTLQITETGPQVMGSSATISTSIKGTFSGSITATSSIVSLSFTNQTIEIPGAGTLFTMPSQTIQLPVDGTATTLQTTVNSPEPGRLVVKVIGYGPHGATKNLEMMVSRFGIDYDPPATFVLRGAGNDSTTASTVSIGSSANYVYSGMDNAGGQPLPAFMVTTTPDYTNLSTFKSNNPTGVQGDPTGLIPILKQATLPTDIGLLPKWLQTTSDPAFGARAFVERLRQASKLQYYGCSSGNSSSCDRYFNTAAGDAAPTEFGAGTTDGLFTFVDGDVSLPSAGGKGLLVVTGTLSMNGSQTFEGLVLVLGGGVLDRSGGGNGTSLGAFVVAKFNSTGDFLAPTFTSSGSGTSWLQLDRNKVKTALRLGGIPVLSVSEY
;
A
#
# COMPACT_ATOMS: atom_id res chain seq x y z
N MET A 1 -115.05 13.10 51.92
CA MET A 1 -113.99 12.67 51.01
C MET A 1 -113.63 13.87 50.15
N ARG A 2 -112.44 14.45 50.26
CA ARG A 2 -111.97 15.56 49.43
C ARG A 2 -111.02 15.06 48.42
N PRO A 3 -111.10 15.38 47.14
CA PRO A 3 -110.15 15.04 46.13
C PRO A 3 -108.88 15.88 46.26
N LYS A 4 -107.72 15.23 46.21
CA LYS A 4 -106.36 15.84 46.20
C LYS A 4 -106.03 16.30 44.80
N VAL A 5 -105.96 17.63 44.62
CA VAL A 5 -105.49 18.25 43.37
C VAL A 5 -104.00 18.05 43.28
N ILE A 6 -103.54 17.38 42.26
CA ILE A 6 -102.09 17.24 41.93
C ILE A 6 -101.82 18.38 40.98
N ILE A 7 -101.11 19.43 41.49
CA ILE A 7 -100.56 20.53 40.63
C ILE A 7 -99.34 19.96 39.93
N GLY A 8 -99.50 19.71 38.64
CA GLY A 8 -98.39 19.31 37.79
C GLY A 8 -97.44 20.56 37.59
N ARG A 9 -96.20 20.37 38.07
CA ARG A 9 -95.14 21.33 37.88
C ARG A 9 -94.80 21.35 36.40
N GLN A 10 -95.23 22.31 35.64
CA GLN A 10 -94.68 22.62 34.28
C GLN A 10 -93.24 23.05 34.47
N THR A 11 -92.33 22.17 34.23
CA THR A 11 -90.90 22.46 34.14
C THR A 11 -90.66 23.30 32.86
N ASP A 12 -90.01 24.40 33.07
CA ASP A 12 -89.71 25.42 32.08
C ASP A 12 -88.78 24.91 30.96
N ARG A 13 -89.37 24.27 29.93
CA ARG A 13 -88.68 23.75 28.77
C ARG A 13 -87.95 24.75 27.90
N LYS A 14 -88.12 26.05 28.20
CA LYS A 14 -87.49 27.12 27.42
C LYS A 14 -85.96 27.23 27.67
N ASN A 15 -85.49 26.94 28.89
CA ASN A 15 -84.05 27.00 29.23
C ASN A 15 -83.28 25.80 28.76
N GLU A 16 -83.91 24.63 28.57
CA GLU A 16 -83.22 23.40 28.08
C GLU A 16 -82.77 23.48 26.62
N ARG A 17 -83.53 24.23 25.76
CA ARG A 17 -83.20 24.47 24.36
C ARG A 17 -81.94 25.32 24.19
N GLY A 18 -81.68 26.27 25.06
CA GLY A 18 -80.46 27.09 25.07
C GLY A 18 -79.24 26.31 25.52
N ALA A 19 -79.42 25.52 26.59
CA ALA A 19 -78.30 24.64 27.09
C ALA A 19 -77.91 23.55 26.11
N ALA A 20 -78.91 22.95 25.40
CA ALA A 20 -78.62 21.97 24.37
C ALA A 20 -77.88 22.58 23.18
N LEU A 21 -78.20 23.77 22.76
CA LEU A 21 -77.50 24.47 21.67
C LEU A 21 -76.05 24.78 22.05
N ILE A 22 -75.79 25.22 23.26
CA ILE A 22 -74.44 25.49 23.77
C ILE A 22 -73.63 24.18 23.85
N MET A 23 -74.22 23.09 24.32
CA MET A 23 -73.56 21.79 24.34
C MET A 23 -73.21 21.28 22.94
N VAL A 24 -74.10 21.42 21.96
CA VAL A 24 -73.85 21.07 20.57
C VAL A 24 -72.74 21.94 20.00
N LEU A 25 -72.72 23.24 20.31
CA LEU A 25 -71.68 24.16 19.87
C LEU A 25 -70.31 23.79 20.47
N PHE A 26 -70.24 23.47 21.75
CA PHE A 26 -69.01 22.97 22.39
C PHE A 26 -68.56 21.61 21.83
N ALA A 27 -69.50 20.69 21.64
CA ALA A 27 -69.19 19.39 21.02
C ALA A 27 -68.65 19.54 19.58
N SER A 28 -69.28 20.41 18.78
CA SER A 28 -68.81 20.70 17.41
C SER A 28 -67.44 21.35 17.39
N LEU A 29 -67.16 22.27 18.33
CA LEU A 29 -65.85 22.92 18.47
C LEU A 29 -64.77 21.93 18.89
N LEU A 30 -65.11 21.00 19.82
CA LEU A 30 -64.21 19.92 20.24
C LEU A 30 -63.91 18.95 19.10
N ILE A 31 -64.92 18.55 18.33
CA ILE A 31 -64.73 17.68 17.16
C ILE A 31 -63.92 18.42 16.08
N LEU A 32 -64.16 19.70 15.84
CA LEU A 32 -63.38 20.50 14.89
C LEU A 32 -61.91 20.63 15.32
N SER A 33 -61.67 20.87 16.63
CA SER A 33 -60.30 20.97 17.14
C SER A 33 -59.59 19.64 17.10
N ALA A 34 -60.25 18.53 17.40
CA ALA A 34 -59.69 17.18 17.28
C ALA A 34 -59.38 16.81 15.80
N ALA A 35 -60.29 17.16 14.87
CA ALA A 35 -60.08 16.98 13.46
C ALA A 35 -58.88 17.81 12.92
N LEU A 36 -58.73 19.06 13.37
CA LEU A 36 -57.63 19.93 13.02
C LEU A 36 -56.28 19.36 13.55
N MET A 37 -56.25 18.90 14.80
CA MET A 37 -55.06 18.26 15.37
C MET A 37 -54.69 16.98 14.62
N LEU A 38 -55.66 16.16 14.26
CA LEU A 38 -55.42 14.93 13.47
C LEU A 38 -54.87 15.28 12.06
N LEU A 39 -55.38 16.29 11.43
CA LEU A 39 -54.90 16.78 10.14
C LEU A 39 -53.45 17.29 10.26
N LEU A 40 -53.14 18.07 11.29
CA LEU A 40 -51.78 18.56 11.54
C LEU A 40 -50.80 17.43 11.83
N THR A 41 -51.17 16.45 12.65
CA THR A 41 -50.30 15.28 12.92
C THR A 41 -50.09 14.40 11.70
N THR A 42 -51.11 14.19 10.87
CA THR A 42 -50.95 13.43 9.62
C THR A 42 -50.10 14.17 8.60
N THR A 43 -50.28 15.50 8.44
CA THR A 43 -49.43 16.31 7.54
C THR A 43 -48.00 16.35 8.01
N MET A 44 -47.73 16.52 9.31
CA MET A 44 -46.37 16.46 9.87
C MET A 44 -45.75 15.08 9.67
N SER A 45 -46.49 14.00 9.94
CA SER A 45 -46.00 12.64 9.73
C SER A 45 -45.65 12.36 8.26
N THR A 46 -46.51 12.82 7.34
CA THR A 46 -46.27 12.66 5.89
C THR A 46 -45.05 13.47 5.45
N THR A 47 -44.92 14.70 5.92
CA THR A 47 -43.74 15.55 5.60
C THR A 47 -42.46 14.94 6.12
N ASN A 48 -42.47 14.45 7.35
CA ASN A 48 -41.31 13.76 7.92
C ASN A 48 -40.94 12.47 7.14
N ALA A 49 -41.95 11.70 6.71
CA ALA A 49 -41.71 10.50 5.91
C ALA A 49 -41.11 10.84 4.52
N ILE A 50 -41.60 11.89 3.89
CA ILE A 50 -41.03 12.39 2.61
C ILE A 50 -39.60 12.85 2.82
N SER A 51 -39.32 13.68 3.83
CA SER A 51 -37.99 14.19 4.13
C SER A 51 -37.01 13.04 4.42
N ALA A 52 -37.43 12.03 5.19
CA ALA A 52 -36.60 10.85 5.47
C ALA A 52 -36.31 10.04 4.17
N THR A 53 -37.27 9.93 3.28
CA THR A 53 -37.10 9.25 1.98
C THR A 53 -36.13 10.03 1.10
N ASP A 54 -36.25 11.35 1.06
CA ASP A 54 -35.36 12.22 0.27
C ASP A 54 -33.89 12.15 0.80
N GLU A 55 -33.72 12.11 2.12
CA GLU A 55 -32.40 11.92 2.73
C GLU A 55 -31.79 10.54 2.41
N ILE A 56 -32.57 9.48 2.44
CA ILE A 56 -32.13 8.15 2.07
C ILE A 56 -31.72 8.12 0.58
N GLN A 57 -32.47 8.78 -0.29
CA GLN A 57 -32.11 8.88 -1.69
C GLN A 57 -30.83 9.68 -1.92
N ALA A 58 -30.63 10.78 -1.17
CA ALA A 58 -29.37 11.51 -1.20
C ALA A 58 -28.19 10.67 -0.69
N TYR A 59 -28.40 9.84 0.34
CA TYR A 59 -27.40 8.92 0.85
C TYR A 59 -26.99 7.88 -0.22
N TYR A 60 -27.97 7.22 -0.87
CA TYR A 60 -27.67 6.27 -1.94
C TYR A 60 -27.01 6.93 -3.15
N ALA A 61 -27.35 8.16 -3.46
CA ALA A 61 -26.67 8.92 -4.50
C ALA A 61 -25.19 9.18 -4.14
N ALA A 62 -24.90 9.55 -2.89
CA ALA A 62 -23.51 9.71 -2.43
C ALA A 62 -22.74 8.38 -2.45
N GLU A 63 -23.37 7.27 -2.02
CA GLU A 63 -22.77 5.95 -2.07
C GLU A 63 -22.45 5.52 -3.51
N ALA A 64 -23.33 5.77 -4.46
CA ALA A 64 -23.07 5.55 -5.88
C ALA A 64 -21.84 6.34 -6.36
N GLY A 65 -21.68 7.58 -5.95
CA GLY A 65 -20.51 8.39 -6.25
C GLY A 65 -19.21 7.84 -5.64
N LEU A 66 -19.26 7.30 -4.42
CA LEU A 66 -18.11 6.61 -3.81
C LEU A 66 -17.74 5.35 -4.59
N GLN A 67 -18.73 4.55 -5.03
CA GLN A 67 -18.48 3.35 -5.83
C GLN A 67 -17.89 3.68 -7.19
N ASP A 68 -18.35 4.74 -7.83
CA ASP A 68 -17.76 5.20 -9.09
C ASP A 68 -16.32 5.68 -8.92
N ALA A 69 -16.05 6.44 -7.88
CA ALA A 69 -14.68 6.84 -7.53
C ALA A 69 -13.78 5.62 -7.29
N LEU A 70 -14.28 4.61 -6.59
CA LEU A 70 -13.56 3.37 -6.32
C LEU A 70 -13.28 2.60 -7.62
N ASN A 71 -14.25 2.51 -8.54
CA ASN A 71 -14.07 1.87 -9.84
C ASN A 71 -13.01 2.59 -10.67
N VAL A 72 -13.01 3.93 -10.65
CA VAL A 72 -11.98 4.74 -11.32
C VAL A 72 -10.60 4.46 -10.71
N LEU A 73 -10.48 4.47 -9.39
CA LEU A 73 -9.20 4.23 -8.70
C LEU A 73 -8.67 2.81 -8.94
N ARG A 74 -9.55 1.82 -9.08
CA ARG A 74 -9.22 0.43 -9.43
C ARG A 74 -8.83 0.25 -10.90
N GLY A 75 -9.01 1.27 -11.74
CA GLY A 75 -8.75 1.19 -13.17
C GLY A 75 -9.80 0.40 -13.96
N ASN A 76 -10.99 0.19 -13.39
CA ASN A 76 -12.10 -0.54 -14.04
C ASN A 76 -12.87 0.31 -15.06
N VAL A 77 -12.49 1.56 -15.26
CA VAL A 77 -13.09 2.45 -16.25
C VAL A 77 -12.30 2.43 -17.56
N ALA A 78 -12.97 2.71 -18.65
CA ALA A 78 -12.34 2.82 -19.96
C ALA A 78 -11.25 3.93 -19.96
N PRO A 79 -10.18 3.78 -20.74
CA PRO A 79 -9.21 4.84 -20.92
C PRO A 79 -9.86 6.11 -21.44
N HIS A 80 -9.29 7.27 -21.07
CA HIS A 80 -9.77 8.56 -21.56
C HIS A 80 -9.68 8.61 -23.10
N PRO A 81 -10.77 8.99 -23.83
CA PRO A 81 -10.82 8.89 -25.28
C PRO A 81 -9.83 9.81 -25.99
N ASN A 82 -9.40 10.91 -25.36
CA ASN A 82 -8.54 11.88 -26.01
C ASN A 82 -7.05 11.55 -25.90
N ASP A 83 -6.61 10.88 -24.83
CA ASP A 83 -5.20 10.62 -24.55
C ASP A 83 -4.89 9.15 -24.20
N GLY A 84 -5.90 8.29 -24.16
CA GLY A 84 -5.75 6.87 -23.85
C GLY A 84 -5.26 6.56 -22.44
N THR A 85 -5.15 7.57 -21.56
CA THR A 85 -4.67 7.37 -20.19
C THR A 85 -5.75 6.74 -19.32
N LYS A 86 -5.33 5.84 -18.42
CA LYS A 86 -6.21 5.30 -17.37
C LYS A 86 -5.96 6.05 -16.07
N MET A 87 -7.05 6.41 -15.39
CA MET A 87 -6.94 6.87 -14.02
C MET A 87 -6.52 5.69 -13.13
N ASN A 88 -5.65 5.96 -12.20
CA ASN A 88 -5.26 5.04 -11.15
C ASN A 88 -4.93 5.84 -9.89
N PHE A 89 -4.57 5.13 -8.84
CA PHE A 89 -4.23 5.73 -7.55
C PHE A 89 -3.09 6.76 -7.64
N LYS A 90 -2.08 6.48 -8.46
CA LYS A 90 -0.94 7.37 -8.70
C LYS A 90 -1.36 8.69 -9.34
N ASN A 91 -2.25 8.64 -10.31
CA ASN A 91 -2.65 9.80 -11.10
C ASN A 91 -3.74 10.62 -10.43
N ALA A 92 -4.47 10.05 -9.47
CA ALA A 92 -5.60 10.71 -8.80
C ALA A 92 -5.19 12.01 -8.08
N ILE A 93 -3.93 12.11 -7.61
CA ILE A 93 -3.40 13.29 -6.93
C ILE A 93 -2.26 13.95 -7.73
N ASN A 94 -1.91 13.47 -8.91
CA ASN A 94 -0.83 14.06 -9.71
C ASN A 94 -1.28 15.38 -10.31
N VAL A 95 -1.16 16.41 -9.50
CA VAL A 95 -1.47 17.80 -9.79
C VAL A 95 -0.22 18.44 -10.36
N GLY A 96 0.08 18.20 -11.61
CA GLY A 96 1.39 18.68 -12.12
C GLY A 96 1.40 19.25 -13.52
N THR A 97 0.26 19.37 -14.19
CA THR A 97 0.22 19.94 -15.52
C THR A 97 -0.79 21.08 -15.62
N SER A 98 -0.45 22.05 -16.44
CA SER A 98 -1.10 23.34 -16.63
C SER A 98 -2.60 23.33 -16.98
N ASN A 99 -3.23 22.20 -17.06
CA ASN A 99 -4.67 22.04 -17.30
C ASN A 99 -5.45 21.55 -16.09
N ASN A 100 -4.88 21.71 -14.89
CA ASN A 100 -5.44 21.15 -13.70
C ASN A 100 -6.05 22.25 -12.84
N PRO A 101 -7.37 22.25 -12.64
CA PRO A 101 -7.95 23.08 -11.60
C PRO A 101 -7.39 22.60 -10.25
N SER A 102 -7.15 23.54 -9.36
CA SER A 102 -6.51 23.38 -8.06
C SER A 102 -7.25 22.47 -7.06
N SER A 103 -8.26 21.74 -7.49
CA SER A 103 -9.03 20.77 -6.69
C SER A 103 -9.00 19.39 -7.34
N GLY A 104 -8.77 18.33 -6.55
CA GLY A 104 -8.79 16.93 -6.99
C GLY A 104 -10.10 16.49 -7.67
N VAL A 105 -11.16 17.25 -7.49
CA VAL A 105 -12.46 17.11 -8.14
C VAL A 105 -12.35 17.05 -9.66
N ALA A 106 -11.57 17.91 -10.24
CA ALA A 106 -11.49 17.99 -11.69
C ALA A 106 -10.74 16.83 -12.34
N GLN A 107 -9.91 16.11 -11.63
CA GLN A 107 -9.25 14.93 -12.18
C GLN A 107 -10.18 13.72 -12.21
N LEU A 108 -10.95 13.49 -11.16
CA LEU A 108 -11.98 12.45 -11.19
C LEU A 108 -13.14 12.86 -12.09
N SER A 109 -13.57 14.11 -12.08
CA SER A 109 -14.57 14.60 -12.99
C SER A 109 -14.13 14.49 -14.45
N ARG A 110 -12.85 14.66 -14.75
CA ARG A 110 -12.30 14.44 -16.09
C ARG A 110 -12.50 13.00 -16.58
N TRP A 111 -12.51 12.02 -15.70
CA TRP A 111 -12.73 10.60 -16.01
C TRP A 111 -14.21 10.21 -15.97
N LEU A 112 -15.01 10.93 -15.22
CA LEU A 112 -16.45 10.76 -15.10
C LEU A 112 -17.22 11.64 -16.11
N VAL A 113 -16.54 12.53 -16.82
CA VAL A 113 -17.08 13.51 -17.79
C VAL A 113 -17.92 12.88 -18.91
N TYR A 114 -17.75 11.59 -19.18
CA TYR A 114 -18.57 10.90 -20.17
C TYR A 114 -20.06 10.93 -19.87
N ASP A 115 -20.40 10.95 -18.58
CA ASP A 115 -21.76 10.83 -18.08
C ASP A 115 -22.32 12.15 -17.54
N TYR A 116 -21.51 13.24 -17.55
CA TYR A 116 -22.00 14.55 -17.13
C TYR A 116 -23.04 15.08 -18.12
N PRO A 117 -24.26 15.31 -17.70
CA PRO A 117 -25.22 16.00 -18.55
C PRO A 117 -24.73 17.42 -18.80
N SER A 118 -24.84 17.88 -20.05
CA SER A 118 -24.42 19.20 -20.51
C SER A 118 -25.07 20.38 -19.75
N VAL A 119 -26.08 20.10 -18.94
CA VAL A 119 -26.88 21.08 -18.18
C VAL A 119 -26.32 21.31 -16.77
N ASN A 120 -25.53 20.39 -16.20
CA ASN A 120 -24.97 20.54 -14.88
C ASN A 120 -23.60 19.83 -14.79
N PRO A 121 -22.52 20.48 -15.22
CA PRO A 121 -21.20 19.84 -15.37
C PRO A 121 -20.58 19.37 -14.06
N ASP A 122 -21.13 19.77 -12.91
CA ASP A 122 -20.57 19.45 -11.60
C ASP A 122 -21.21 18.22 -10.93
N ARG A 123 -22.20 17.58 -11.59
CA ARG A 123 -22.97 16.48 -11.00
C ARG A 123 -23.23 15.35 -11.98
N VAL A 124 -23.11 14.13 -11.49
CA VAL A 124 -23.52 12.94 -12.23
C VAL A 124 -24.97 12.61 -11.89
N THR A 125 -25.83 12.56 -12.91
CA THR A 125 -27.26 12.29 -12.74
C THR A 125 -27.51 10.78 -12.73
N LEU A 126 -28.15 10.28 -11.68
CA LEU A 126 -28.54 8.88 -11.53
C LEU A 126 -29.96 8.58 -12.05
N SER A 127 -30.79 9.61 -12.24
CA SER A 127 -32.12 9.46 -12.80
C SER A 127 -32.27 10.27 -14.09
N PRO A 128 -33.04 9.79 -15.08
CA PRO A 128 -33.17 10.44 -16.39
C PRO A 128 -33.71 11.86 -16.35
N SER A 129 -34.34 12.27 -15.27
CA SER A 129 -34.96 13.57 -15.09
C SER A 129 -34.53 14.21 -13.76
N TYR A 130 -33.24 14.35 -13.53
CA TYR A 130 -32.79 15.15 -12.40
C TYR A 130 -33.26 16.58 -12.57
N SER A 131 -34.16 17.00 -11.70
CA SER A 131 -34.47 18.39 -11.45
C SER A 131 -34.24 18.64 -9.95
N THR A 132 -34.09 19.92 -9.55
CA THR A 132 -33.97 20.29 -8.13
C THR A 132 -35.13 19.79 -7.26
N THR A 133 -36.18 19.28 -7.88
CA THR A 133 -37.42 18.82 -7.23
C THR A 133 -37.68 17.34 -7.29
N GLY A 134 -36.94 16.52 -8.06
CA GLY A 134 -37.34 15.12 -8.22
C GLY A 134 -36.31 14.13 -8.73
N GLY A 135 -35.01 14.43 -8.65
CA GLY A 135 -33.97 13.51 -9.14
C GLY A 135 -32.89 13.17 -8.12
N MET A 136 -32.10 12.15 -8.42
CA MET A 136 -30.90 11.80 -7.69
C MET A 136 -29.65 12.09 -8.51
N ALA A 137 -28.64 12.66 -7.87
CA ALA A 137 -27.35 12.93 -8.47
C ALA A 137 -26.25 12.88 -7.41
N TYR A 138 -24.99 12.77 -7.81
CA TYR A 138 -23.86 12.95 -6.93
C TYR A 138 -22.80 13.87 -7.54
N ALA A 139 -21.93 14.39 -6.68
CA ALA A 139 -20.72 15.11 -7.09
C ALA A 139 -19.55 14.65 -6.23
N ILE A 140 -18.43 14.30 -6.86
CA ILE A 140 -17.18 14.07 -6.15
C ILE A 140 -16.54 15.43 -5.91
N THR A 141 -16.46 15.83 -4.63
CA THR A 141 -16.06 17.20 -4.23
C THR A 141 -14.59 17.31 -3.86
N GLY A 142 -13.91 16.19 -3.63
CA GLY A 142 -12.48 16.23 -3.32
C GLY A 142 -11.84 14.86 -3.26
N ILE A 143 -10.54 14.85 -3.60
CA ILE A 143 -9.62 13.77 -3.28
C ILE A 143 -8.42 14.39 -2.60
N SER A 144 -8.03 13.81 -1.49
CA SER A 144 -6.87 14.28 -0.73
C SER A 144 -5.99 13.13 -0.29
N ASP A 145 -4.73 13.43 -0.09
CA ASP A 145 -3.74 12.55 0.50
C ASP A 145 -3.65 12.86 2.01
N PRO A 146 -4.17 11.99 2.89
CA PRO A 146 -4.15 12.22 4.33
C PRO A 146 -2.75 12.09 4.93
N ASP A 147 -1.84 11.40 4.24
CA ASP A 147 -0.48 11.14 4.72
C ASP A 147 0.51 12.21 4.27
N ASN A 148 0.05 13.16 3.44
CA ASN A 148 0.91 14.20 2.86
C ASN A 148 2.21 13.63 2.24
N SER A 149 2.06 12.57 1.46
CA SER A 149 3.17 11.75 0.93
C SER A 149 4.17 12.53 0.06
N LYS A 150 3.80 13.74 -0.36
CA LYS A 150 4.69 14.63 -1.12
C LYS A 150 5.69 15.40 -0.26
N GLN A 151 5.50 15.44 1.06
CA GLN A 151 6.37 16.15 1.98
C GLN A 151 7.42 15.20 2.54
N VAL A 152 8.62 15.19 1.94
CA VAL A 152 9.72 14.35 2.41
C VAL A 152 10.58 15.13 3.40
N ILE A 153 10.69 14.63 4.63
CA ILE A 153 11.52 15.19 5.69
C ILE A 153 12.66 14.21 5.96
N TYR A 154 13.88 14.65 5.73
CA TYR A 154 15.06 13.79 5.90
C TYR A 154 16.24 14.53 6.52
N SER A 155 17.16 13.74 7.04
CA SER A 155 18.50 14.17 7.48
C SER A 155 19.53 13.17 7.00
N THR A 156 20.82 13.55 7.04
CA THR A 156 21.91 12.65 6.66
C THR A 156 22.92 12.48 7.78
N ALA A 157 23.63 11.35 7.73
CA ALA A 157 24.83 11.11 8.51
C ALA A 157 25.90 10.48 7.62
N GLY A 158 27.16 10.67 7.91
CA GLY A 158 28.22 10.12 7.08
C GLY A 158 29.45 9.69 7.87
N ALA A 159 30.18 8.73 7.30
CA ALA A 159 31.43 8.25 7.87
C ALA A 159 32.40 7.81 6.78
N PHE A 160 33.71 8.02 7.02
CA PHE A 160 34.78 7.54 6.17
C PHE A 160 35.34 6.22 6.70
N ASN A 161 35.73 5.32 5.81
CA ASN A 161 36.49 4.08 6.10
C ASN A 161 35.85 3.19 7.18
N ASN A 162 34.54 2.99 7.11
CA ASN A 162 33.77 2.17 8.07
C ASN A 162 33.81 2.67 9.55
N ASN A 163 34.16 3.94 9.77
CA ASN A 163 33.98 4.55 11.09
C ASN A 163 32.49 4.65 11.44
N SER A 164 32.21 4.93 12.71
CA SER A 164 30.83 5.14 13.16
C SER A 164 30.18 6.30 12.43
N LEU A 165 28.94 6.10 11.99
CA LEU A 165 28.11 7.14 11.37
C LEU A 165 27.90 8.29 12.35
N SER A 166 28.05 9.52 11.87
CA SER A 166 27.87 10.72 12.67
C SER A 166 26.92 11.69 11.99
N SER A 167 25.97 12.20 12.77
CA SER A 167 25.13 13.35 12.40
C SER A 167 25.84 14.71 12.56
N SER A 168 27.09 14.69 13.06
CA SER A 168 27.99 15.83 13.07
C SER A 168 29.03 15.68 11.96
N ALA A 169 29.81 16.74 11.72
CA ALA A 169 30.87 16.69 10.72
C ALA A 169 31.84 15.53 10.98
N SER A 170 32.14 14.78 9.93
CA SER A 170 33.06 13.65 9.94
C SER A 170 34.27 13.98 9.08
N SER A 171 35.48 13.73 9.61
CA SER A 171 36.72 14.07 8.91
C SER A 171 37.66 12.87 8.81
N LEU A 172 38.37 12.79 7.69
CA LEU A 172 39.41 11.79 7.43
C LEU A 172 40.72 12.50 7.08
N SER A 173 41.79 12.16 7.80
CA SER A 173 43.14 12.61 7.45
C SER A 173 43.68 11.79 6.29
N LEU A 174 44.14 12.48 5.25
CA LEU A 174 44.67 11.86 4.01
C LEU A 174 46.21 11.84 4.01
N GLY A 175 46.83 12.32 5.07
CA GLY A 175 48.29 12.51 5.18
C GLY A 175 48.75 13.89 4.68
N GLY A 176 50.03 14.24 4.96
CA GLY A 176 50.59 15.53 4.54
C GLY A 176 49.91 16.77 5.15
N GLY A 177 49.05 16.58 6.15
CA GLY A 177 48.26 17.66 6.76
C GLY A 177 46.95 17.97 6.01
N VAL A 178 46.62 17.19 4.98
CA VAL A 178 45.36 17.31 4.23
C VAL A 178 44.28 16.46 4.86
N SER A 179 43.10 17.00 5.00
CA SER A 179 41.92 16.27 5.44
C SER A 179 40.71 16.50 4.54
N VAL A 180 39.86 15.51 4.42
CA VAL A 180 38.51 15.62 3.82
C VAL A 180 37.49 15.64 4.95
N THR A 181 36.56 16.57 4.88
CA THR A 181 35.47 16.71 5.86
C THR A 181 34.13 16.63 5.18
N TYR A 182 33.26 15.78 5.67
CA TYR A 182 31.85 15.73 5.29
C TYR A 182 31.02 16.41 6.37
N THR A 183 30.15 17.33 5.95
CA THR A 183 29.18 17.99 6.83
C THR A 183 27.77 17.49 6.46
N PRO A 184 27.08 16.79 7.37
CA PRO A 184 25.76 16.26 7.12
C PRO A 184 24.70 17.33 6.84
N GLN A 185 23.66 16.96 6.12
CA GLN A 185 22.44 17.74 6.00
C GLN A 185 21.61 17.58 7.28
N ALA A 186 21.36 18.68 7.96
CA ALA A 186 20.40 18.71 9.07
C ALA A 186 18.98 18.40 8.57
N SER A 187 18.07 18.09 9.49
CA SER A 187 16.68 17.81 9.14
C SER A 187 16.12 18.91 8.25
N THR A 188 15.65 18.50 7.08
CA THR A 188 15.16 19.41 6.05
C THR A 188 13.88 18.85 5.46
N ASP A 189 12.93 19.74 5.14
CA ASP A 189 11.68 19.46 4.47
C ASP A 189 11.81 19.80 2.98
N ILE A 190 11.45 18.80 2.13
CA ILE A 190 11.42 19.00 0.68
C ILE A 190 9.99 18.83 0.21
N THR A 191 9.41 19.89 -0.26
CA THR A 191 8.15 19.84 -0.98
C THR A 191 8.44 19.55 -2.45
N THR A 192 8.40 18.25 -2.83
CA THR A 192 8.42 17.68 -4.19
C THR A 192 9.38 18.23 -5.26
N ASN A 193 10.07 17.29 -5.93
CA ASN A 193 10.85 17.47 -7.17
C ASN A 193 11.97 18.53 -7.13
N GLY A 194 12.51 18.81 -5.95
CA GLY A 194 13.72 19.59 -5.81
C GLY A 194 14.98 18.73 -5.99
N ASN A 195 16.11 19.38 -6.17
CA ASN A 195 17.43 18.77 -6.07
C ASN A 195 17.92 18.96 -4.64
N PRO A 196 17.55 18.08 -3.70
CA PRO A 196 17.95 18.22 -2.32
C PRO A 196 19.43 17.96 -2.14
N THR A 197 19.98 18.51 -1.06
CA THR A 197 21.37 18.31 -0.70
C THR A 197 21.52 17.15 0.29
N LEU A 198 22.53 16.32 0.09
CA LEU A 198 22.90 15.25 1.00
C LEU A 198 24.04 15.64 1.94
N GLY A 199 24.31 16.92 2.06
CA GLY A 199 25.43 17.47 2.83
C GLY A 199 26.51 18.04 1.92
N THR A 200 27.63 18.39 2.51
CA THR A 200 28.76 19.02 1.79
C THR A 200 30.06 18.29 2.09
N ILE A 201 30.97 18.31 1.11
CA ILE A 201 32.33 17.80 1.26
C ILE A 201 33.32 18.94 1.00
N ALA A 202 34.31 19.06 1.86
CA ALA A 202 35.39 20.04 1.75
C ALA A 202 36.75 19.39 1.99
N PHE A 203 37.77 19.88 1.28
CA PHE A 203 39.17 19.56 1.56
C PHE A 203 39.82 20.73 2.30
N SER A 204 40.69 20.42 3.27
CA SER A 204 41.46 21.41 4.01
C SER A 204 42.92 20.98 4.15
N GLY A 205 43.80 21.94 4.41
CA GLY A 205 45.24 21.70 4.65
C GLY A 205 46.06 21.45 3.38
N VAL A 206 45.55 21.75 2.20
CA VAL A 206 46.29 21.62 0.93
C VAL A 206 47.40 22.68 0.90
N LYS A 207 48.66 22.29 0.64
CA LYS A 207 49.87 23.13 0.57
C LYS A 207 50.54 22.99 -0.76
N ASN A 208 51.49 23.88 -1.06
CA ASN A 208 52.23 23.94 -2.34
C ASN A 208 52.89 22.62 -2.77
N ASN A 209 53.14 21.68 -1.87
CA ASN A 209 53.73 20.37 -2.18
C ASN A 209 52.76 19.22 -2.03
N THR A 210 51.45 19.48 -2.02
CA THR A 210 50.43 18.44 -1.85
C THR A 210 50.33 17.59 -3.12
N SER A 211 50.49 16.28 -2.99
CA SER A 211 50.24 15.31 -4.03
C SER A 211 49.64 14.03 -3.36
N ILE A 212 48.35 13.86 -3.49
CA ILE A 212 47.63 12.74 -2.92
C ILE A 212 46.85 12.09 -4.06
N ALA A 213 47.05 10.79 -4.30
CA ALA A 213 46.31 10.01 -5.27
C ALA A 213 45.37 9.04 -4.54
N PHE A 214 44.08 9.06 -4.88
CA PHE A 214 43.09 8.13 -4.37
C PHE A 214 43.05 6.79 -5.13
N ALA A 215 43.72 6.70 -6.29
CA ALA A 215 43.72 5.49 -7.13
C ALA A 215 44.27 4.23 -6.44
N THR A 216 45.09 4.39 -5.41
CA THR A 216 45.71 3.31 -4.63
C THR A 216 45.13 3.15 -3.23
N GLN A 217 44.28 4.08 -2.78
CA GLN A 217 43.61 4.05 -1.50
C GLN A 217 42.13 3.89 -1.73
N THR A 218 41.56 2.75 -1.38
CA THR A 218 40.12 2.50 -1.35
C THR A 218 39.48 3.28 -0.19
N THR A 219 39.46 4.61 -0.30
CA THR A 219 38.75 5.42 0.68
C THR A 219 37.26 5.23 0.45
N THR A 220 36.60 4.59 1.38
CA THR A 220 35.17 4.37 1.35
C THR A 220 34.47 5.47 2.13
N PHE A 221 33.29 5.85 1.67
CA PHE A 221 32.41 6.79 2.33
C PHE A 221 31.03 6.14 2.49
N THR A 222 30.56 6.04 3.72
CA THR A 222 29.21 5.56 4.01
C THR A 222 28.32 6.75 4.29
N LEU A 223 27.27 6.90 3.49
CA LEU A 223 26.23 7.90 3.67
C LEU A 223 24.96 7.20 4.16
N GLN A 224 24.39 7.68 5.25
CA GLN A 224 23.09 7.27 5.74
C GLN A 224 22.09 8.39 5.49
N ILE A 225 20.93 8.06 4.94
CA ILE A 225 19.79 8.94 4.83
C ILE A 225 18.74 8.44 5.83
N THR A 226 18.26 9.34 6.66
CA THR A 226 17.25 9.09 7.67
C THR A 226 16.02 9.92 7.33
N GLU A 227 14.91 9.26 7.02
CA GLU A 227 13.63 9.89 6.73
C GLU A 227 12.72 9.84 7.95
N THR A 228 12.10 10.99 8.26
CA THR A 228 11.13 11.15 9.35
C THR A 228 9.73 11.51 8.86
N GLY A 229 9.58 11.74 7.57
CA GLY A 229 8.31 12.00 6.87
C GLY A 229 8.44 11.77 5.37
N PRO A 230 7.37 11.43 4.67
CA PRO A 230 6.00 11.26 5.16
C PRO A 230 5.83 9.96 5.97
N GLN A 231 4.88 9.99 6.90
CA GLN A 231 4.49 8.77 7.61
C GLN A 231 3.51 7.97 6.74
N VAL A 232 4.02 7.15 5.86
CA VAL A 232 3.18 6.31 5.01
C VAL A 232 2.64 5.13 5.82
N MET A 233 1.32 4.89 5.74
CA MET A 233 0.63 3.76 6.36
C MET A 233 0.69 3.69 7.90
N GLY A 234 0.81 4.84 8.58
CA GLY A 234 0.79 4.88 10.05
C GLY A 234 2.06 4.38 10.74
N SER A 235 3.15 4.21 10.00
CA SER A 235 4.45 3.99 10.61
C SER A 235 4.98 5.31 11.18
N SER A 236 5.15 5.36 12.50
CA SER A 236 5.81 6.49 13.19
C SER A 236 7.33 6.37 13.20
N ALA A 237 7.88 5.43 12.48
CA ALA A 237 9.27 5.07 12.59
C ALA A 237 10.13 5.96 11.69
N THR A 238 11.14 6.56 12.29
CA THR A 238 12.33 7.05 11.59
C THR A 238 12.97 5.90 10.83
N ILE A 239 13.03 6.00 9.51
CA ILE A 239 13.57 4.94 8.66
C ILE A 239 14.91 5.42 8.12
N SER A 240 15.92 4.56 8.23
CA SER A 240 17.27 4.87 7.75
C SER A 240 17.73 3.85 6.72
N THR A 241 18.42 4.33 5.70
CA THR A 241 19.14 3.49 4.75
C THR A 241 20.55 4.02 4.56
N SER A 242 21.49 3.13 4.24
CA SER A 242 22.90 3.50 4.05
C SER A 242 23.42 3.05 2.70
N ILE A 243 24.27 3.88 2.12
CA ILE A 243 24.93 3.59 0.84
C ILE A 243 26.43 3.81 0.97
N LYS A 244 27.21 2.96 0.31
CA LYS A 244 28.67 3.14 0.20
C LYS A 244 29.05 3.81 -1.10
N GLY A 245 29.94 4.79 -0.96
CA GLY A 245 30.64 5.43 -2.08
C GLY A 245 32.13 5.19 -1.97
N THR A 246 32.82 5.34 -3.09
CA THR A 246 34.28 5.29 -3.17
C THR A 246 34.83 6.56 -3.75
N PHE A 247 35.91 7.07 -3.17
CA PHE A 247 36.65 8.18 -3.71
C PHE A 247 37.74 7.69 -4.65
N SER A 248 37.85 8.34 -5.81
CA SER A 248 38.92 8.14 -6.78
C SER A 248 39.41 9.48 -7.31
N GLY A 249 40.64 9.55 -7.76
CA GLY A 249 41.25 10.77 -8.33
C GLY A 249 42.49 11.23 -7.55
N SER A 250 42.84 12.51 -7.68
CA SER A 250 44.03 13.07 -7.06
C SER A 250 43.82 14.50 -6.59
N ILE A 251 44.56 14.89 -5.57
CA ILE A 251 44.65 16.26 -5.06
C ILE A 251 46.09 16.72 -5.21
N THR A 252 46.26 17.87 -5.90
CA THR A 252 47.54 18.56 -6.04
C THR A 252 47.45 19.98 -5.47
N ALA A 253 48.53 20.69 -5.35
CA ALA A 253 48.55 22.07 -4.88
C ALA A 253 47.66 23.02 -5.68
N THR A 254 47.44 22.75 -6.94
CA THR A 254 46.73 23.64 -7.90
C THR A 254 45.48 23.06 -8.51
N SER A 255 45.22 21.77 -8.31
CA SER A 255 44.09 21.08 -8.93
C SER A 255 43.68 19.91 -8.05
N SER A 256 42.38 19.77 -7.80
CA SER A 256 41.80 18.54 -7.26
C SER A 256 40.71 18.04 -8.16
N ILE A 257 40.89 16.84 -8.69
CA ILE A 257 39.86 16.10 -9.43
C ILE A 257 39.59 14.84 -8.62
N VAL A 258 38.54 14.88 -7.84
CA VAL A 258 38.11 13.75 -7.03
C VAL A 258 36.70 13.36 -7.43
N SER A 259 36.52 12.10 -7.75
CA SER A 259 35.22 11.54 -8.07
C SER A 259 34.73 10.74 -6.87
N LEU A 260 33.51 10.99 -6.46
CA LEU A 260 32.76 10.15 -5.55
C LEU A 260 31.72 9.37 -6.35
N SER A 261 31.86 8.06 -6.39
CA SER A 261 30.91 7.18 -7.06
C SER A 261 30.24 6.27 -6.02
N PHE A 262 28.92 6.14 -6.13
CA PHE A 262 28.13 5.24 -5.30
C PHE A 262 27.84 3.95 -6.05
N THR A 263 27.84 2.83 -5.34
CA THR A 263 27.59 1.49 -5.91
C THR A 263 26.19 1.37 -6.51
N ASN A 264 25.20 2.02 -5.89
CA ASN A 264 23.84 2.09 -6.38
C ASN A 264 23.46 3.55 -6.63
N GLN A 265 22.93 3.84 -7.81
CA GLN A 265 22.52 5.20 -8.15
C GLN A 265 21.16 5.57 -7.60
N THR A 266 20.34 4.59 -7.24
CA THR A 266 18.99 4.81 -6.70
C THR A 266 18.86 4.12 -5.37
N ILE A 267 18.41 4.87 -4.35
CA ILE A 267 18.14 4.38 -3.01
C ILE A 267 16.64 4.53 -2.77
N GLU A 268 15.96 3.43 -2.50
CA GLU A 268 14.61 3.45 -1.97
C GLU A 268 14.67 3.39 -0.44
N ILE A 269 13.98 4.31 0.22
CA ILE A 269 13.82 4.24 1.68
C ILE A 269 12.80 3.15 1.98
N PRO A 270 13.19 2.05 2.65
CA PRO A 270 12.29 0.93 2.93
C PRO A 270 11.07 1.39 3.73
N GLY A 271 9.88 0.95 3.31
CA GLY A 271 8.62 1.30 3.98
C GLY A 271 8.08 2.70 3.67
N ALA A 272 8.92 3.67 3.33
CA ALA A 272 8.48 4.99 2.91
C ALA A 272 8.19 5.06 1.40
N GLY A 273 8.94 4.30 0.60
CA GLY A 273 8.82 4.31 -0.86
C GLY A 273 9.40 5.55 -1.53
N THR A 274 10.10 6.38 -0.78
CA THR A 274 10.83 7.54 -1.29
C THR A 274 12.07 7.07 -2.04
N LEU A 275 12.32 7.62 -3.22
CA LEU A 275 13.47 7.29 -4.04
C LEU A 275 14.43 8.47 -4.09
N PHE A 276 15.66 8.25 -3.62
CA PHE A 276 16.78 9.16 -3.80
C PHE A 276 17.63 8.67 -4.96
N THR A 277 17.83 9.49 -5.97
CA THR A 277 18.69 9.15 -7.10
C THR A 277 19.99 9.94 -7.05
N MET A 278 21.08 9.22 -6.91
CA MET A 278 22.42 9.79 -6.85
C MET A 278 23.13 9.57 -8.17
N PRO A 279 23.29 10.59 -9.00
CA PRO A 279 24.17 10.49 -10.16
C PRO A 279 25.60 10.27 -9.68
N SER A 280 26.39 9.50 -10.42
CA SER A 280 27.84 9.50 -10.25
C SER A 280 28.36 10.91 -10.42
N GLN A 281 28.90 11.50 -9.35
CA GLN A 281 29.34 12.89 -9.37
C GLN A 281 30.86 12.92 -9.42
N THR A 282 31.41 13.60 -10.39
CA THR A 282 32.79 14.09 -10.33
C THR A 282 32.75 15.40 -9.55
N ILE A 283 33.22 15.36 -8.32
CA ILE A 283 33.29 16.51 -7.44
C ILE A 283 34.63 17.16 -7.72
N GLN A 284 34.63 18.28 -8.42
CA GLN A 284 35.78 19.17 -8.43
C GLN A 284 35.78 19.92 -7.11
N LEU A 285 36.59 19.47 -6.19
CA LEU A 285 36.69 20.09 -4.87
C LEU A 285 37.71 21.21 -4.96
N PRO A 286 37.29 22.44 -4.64
CA PRO A 286 38.25 23.56 -4.59
C PRO A 286 39.31 23.26 -3.54
N VAL A 287 40.57 23.52 -3.87
CA VAL A 287 41.73 23.34 -2.99
C VAL A 287 41.79 24.39 -1.84
N ASP A 288 41.00 25.45 -1.95
CA ASP A 288 40.89 26.55 -1.01
C ASP A 288 40.02 26.22 0.22
N GLY A 289 39.46 25.01 0.29
CA GLY A 289 38.60 24.59 1.39
C GLY A 289 37.12 24.91 1.18
N THR A 290 36.72 25.45 0.03
CA THR A 290 35.31 25.69 -0.28
C THR A 290 34.56 24.37 -0.34
N ALA A 291 33.42 24.28 0.34
CA ALA A 291 32.63 23.06 0.40
C ALA A 291 31.85 22.86 -0.90
N THR A 292 31.87 21.63 -1.41
CA THR A 292 31.04 21.20 -2.55
C THR A 292 29.83 20.43 -2.04
N THR A 293 28.66 20.79 -2.56
CA THR A 293 27.39 20.19 -2.17
C THR A 293 27.18 18.85 -2.89
N LEU A 294 26.82 17.80 -2.13
CA LEU A 294 26.34 16.56 -2.69
C LEU A 294 24.86 16.72 -3.05
N GLN A 295 24.57 16.64 -4.35
CA GLN A 295 23.20 16.78 -4.87
C GLN A 295 22.60 15.42 -5.17
N THR A 296 21.29 15.31 -5.01
CA THR A 296 20.48 14.15 -5.38
C THR A 296 19.16 14.63 -5.98
N THR A 297 18.42 13.74 -6.60
CA THR A 297 17.03 13.98 -6.91
C THR A 297 16.16 13.10 -6.03
N VAL A 298 15.04 13.64 -5.56
CA VAL A 298 14.10 12.91 -4.70
C VAL A 298 12.77 12.79 -5.42
N ASN A 299 12.32 11.55 -5.54
CA ASN A 299 10.95 11.25 -5.95
C ASN A 299 10.17 10.86 -4.70
N SER A 300 9.16 11.67 -4.38
CA SER A 300 8.26 11.36 -3.27
C SER A 300 7.51 10.04 -3.52
N PRO A 301 7.14 9.32 -2.46
CA PRO A 301 6.35 8.11 -2.60
C PRO A 301 4.98 8.42 -3.21
N GLU A 302 4.40 7.41 -3.84
CA GLU A 302 2.99 7.47 -4.17
C GLU A 302 2.17 7.42 -2.88
N PRO A 303 1.01 8.13 -2.80
CA PRO A 303 0.15 8.07 -1.64
C PRO A 303 -0.21 6.64 -1.26
N GLY A 304 -0.11 6.33 0.01
CA GLY A 304 -0.53 5.03 0.55
C GLY A 304 -2.03 4.95 0.73
N ARG A 305 -2.66 6.10 1.01
CA ARG A 305 -4.10 6.25 1.25
C ARG A 305 -4.64 7.46 0.51
N LEU A 306 -5.92 7.41 0.19
CA LEU A 306 -6.68 8.54 -0.35
C LEU A 306 -7.97 8.70 0.42
N VAL A 307 -8.39 9.94 0.58
CA VAL A 307 -9.69 10.32 1.09
C VAL A 307 -10.49 10.90 -0.07
N VAL A 308 -11.63 10.28 -0.36
CA VAL A 308 -12.58 10.71 -1.39
C VAL A 308 -13.81 11.29 -0.72
N LYS A 309 -14.20 12.50 -1.11
CA LYS A 309 -15.40 13.19 -0.61
C LYS A 309 -16.45 13.30 -1.69
N VAL A 310 -17.68 12.96 -1.34
CA VAL A 310 -18.82 12.95 -2.26
C VAL A 310 -20.02 13.61 -1.62
N ILE A 311 -20.75 14.41 -2.40
CA ILE A 311 -22.06 14.92 -2.05
C ILE A 311 -23.10 14.19 -2.89
N GLY A 312 -24.05 13.56 -2.23
CA GLY A 312 -25.25 13.03 -2.85
C GLY A 312 -26.39 14.05 -2.78
N TYR A 313 -27.13 14.13 -3.85
CA TYR A 313 -28.30 15.00 -3.99
C TYR A 313 -29.55 14.14 -4.15
N GLY A 314 -30.54 14.39 -3.33
CA GLY A 314 -31.87 13.80 -3.40
C GLY A 314 -32.93 14.80 -3.85
N PRO A 315 -34.20 14.37 -3.94
CA PRO A 315 -35.33 15.25 -4.21
C PRO A 315 -35.44 16.35 -3.17
N HIS A 316 -36.20 17.41 -3.52
CA HIS A 316 -36.52 18.54 -2.65
C HIS A 316 -35.32 19.23 -2.00
N GLY A 317 -34.11 19.06 -2.60
CA GLY A 317 -32.89 19.70 -2.11
C GLY A 317 -32.20 18.93 -0.96
N ALA A 318 -32.59 17.70 -0.68
CA ALA A 318 -31.89 16.83 0.27
C ALA A 318 -30.45 16.60 -0.17
N THR A 319 -29.51 16.68 0.76
CA THR A 319 -28.09 16.43 0.51
C THR A 319 -27.48 15.56 1.60
N LYS A 320 -26.55 14.69 1.20
CA LYS A 320 -25.74 13.89 2.12
C LYS A 320 -24.27 13.94 1.70
N ASN A 321 -23.40 14.16 2.66
CA ASN A 321 -21.97 14.23 2.47
C ASN A 321 -21.33 12.95 3.01
N LEU A 322 -20.66 12.20 2.13
CA LEU A 322 -19.93 11.00 2.50
C LEU A 322 -18.44 11.16 2.19
N GLU A 323 -17.64 10.63 3.08
CA GLU A 323 -16.19 10.51 2.94
C GLU A 323 -15.79 9.04 2.97
N MET A 324 -14.93 8.65 2.03
CA MET A 324 -14.38 7.30 1.96
C MET A 324 -12.86 7.37 2.00
N MET A 325 -12.25 6.63 2.92
CA MET A 325 -10.81 6.41 2.92
C MET A 325 -10.49 5.08 2.24
N VAL A 326 -9.59 5.11 1.28
CA VAL A 326 -9.12 3.93 0.55
C VAL A 326 -7.61 3.77 0.69
N SER A 327 -7.13 2.54 0.71
CA SER A 327 -5.71 2.22 0.67
C SER A 327 -5.29 1.81 -0.74
N ARG A 328 -4.07 2.16 -1.12
CA ARG A 328 -3.50 1.81 -2.43
C ARG A 328 -3.33 0.30 -2.62
N PHE A 329 -3.01 -0.38 -1.54
CA PHE A 329 -2.74 -1.82 -1.56
C PHE A 329 -3.73 -2.56 -0.67
N GLY A 330 -4.29 -3.64 -1.22
CA GLY A 330 -5.06 -4.61 -0.45
C GLY A 330 -4.19 -5.37 0.54
N ILE A 331 -2.89 -5.36 0.30
CA ILE A 331 -1.87 -6.02 1.10
C ILE A 331 -0.83 -4.97 1.49
N ASP A 332 -0.74 -4.69 2.78
CA ASP A 332 0.36 -3.93 3.35
C ASP A 332 1.56 -4.87 3.54
N TYR A 333 2.47 -4.86 2.57
CA TYR A 333 3.65 -5.69 2.58
C TYR A 333 4.82 -5.01 1.88
N ASP A 334 5.86 -4.72 2.65
CA ASP A 334 7.19 -4.41 2.15
C ASP A 334 8.08 -5.61 2.48
N PRO A 335 8.63 -6.32 1.49
CA PRO A 335 9.39 -7.53 1.77
C PRO A 335 10.64 -7.22 2.58
N PRO A 336 10.81 -7.81 3.79
CA PRO A 336 12.03 -7.64 4.58
C PRO A 336 13.20 -8.50 4.06
N ALA A 337 12.94 -9.39 3.14
CA ALA A 337 13.87 -10.25 2.44
C ALA A 337 13.24 -10.75 1.14
N THR A 338 14.04 -11.27 0.22
CA THR A 338 13.52 -11.95 -0.98
C THR A 338 12.72 -13.20 -0.60
N PHE A 339 13.20 -13.93 0.38
CA PHE A 339 12.55 -15.12 0.94
C PHE A 339 12.29 -14.93 2.43
N VAL A 340 11.05 -15.01 2.85
CA VAL A 340 10.65 -15.00 4.27
C VAL A 340 10.10 -16.37 4.64
N LEU A 341 10.78 -17.05 5.57
CA LEU A 341 10.35 -18.31 6.15
C LEU A 341 9.89 -18.06 7.59
N ARG A 342 8.57 -17.89 7.76
CA ARG A 342 7.97 -17.61 9.06
C ARG A 342 7.65 -18.91 9.79
N GLY A 343 8.53 -19.30 10.68
CA GLY A 343 8.37 -20.45 11.55
C GLY A 343 7.77 -20.12 12.92
N ALA A 344 7.86 -21.06 13.84
CA ALA A 344 7.27 -21.00 15.18
C ALA A 344 7.80 -19.87 16.11
N GLY A 345 8.67 -18.99 15.62
CA GLY A 345 9.27 -17.93 16.44
C GLY A 345 10.44 -18.44 17.26
N ASN A 346 10.78 -17.76 18.33
CA ASN A 346 11.99 -17.91 19.16
C ASN A 346 12.41 -19.33 19.59
N ASP A 347 11.80 -20.37 19.04
CA ASP A 347 12.07 -21.73 19.44
C ASP A 347 13.35 -22.27 18.78
N SER A 348 14.38 -22.43 19.59
CA SER A 348 15.64 -23.06 19.21
C SER A 348 15.54 -24.60 19.14
N THR A 349 14.41 -25.17 19.59
CA THR A 349 14.26 -26.64 19.72
C THR A 349 13.55 -27.27 18.54
N THR A 350 12.85 -26.49 17.72
CA THR A 350 12.17 -26.98 16.52
C THR A 350 13.18 -27.44 15.48
N ALA A 351 13.03 -28.65 14.98
CA ALA A 351 13.90 -29.16 13.90
C ALA A 351 13.79 -28.26 12.65
N SER A 352 14.90 -28.07 11.97
CA SER A 352 14.89 -27.33 10.70
C SER A 352 14.07 -28.09 9.66
N THR A 353 13.25 -27.34 8.94
CA THR A 353 12.45 -27.83 7.82
C THR A 353 12.95 -27.27 6.49
N VAL A 354 14.05 -26.53 6.52
CA VAL A 354 14.77 -26.07 5.33
C VAL A 354 15.73 -27.15 4.88
N SER A 355 15.50 -27.69 3.69
CA SER A 355 16.37 -28.68 3.05
C SER A 355 16.78 -28.21 1.66
N ILE A 356 18.05 -27.88 1.48
CA ILE A 356 18.61 -27.50 0.19
C ILE A 356 19.67 -28.53 -0.19
N GLY A 357 19.44 -29.22 -1.30
CA GLY A 357 20.35 -30.27 -1.79
C GLY A 357 21.72 -29.71 -2.19
N SER A 358 22.78 -30.44 -1.86
CA SER A 358 24.17 -30.02 -2.14
C SER A 358 24.52 -29.96 -3.63
N SER A 359 23.75 -30.62 -4.49
CA SER A 359 23.91 -30.60 -5.95
C SER A 359 23.15 -29.48 -6.65
N ALA A 360 22.37 -28.70 -5.91
CA ALA A 360 21.58 -27.61 -6.47
C ALA A 360 22.45 -26.37 -6.70
N ASN A 361 22.65 -26.01 -7.98
CA ASN A 361 23.26 -24.74 -8.36
C ASN A 361 22.23 -23.59 -8.40
N TYR A 362 21.20 -23.69 -7.59
CA TYR A 362 20.18 -22.65 -7.50
C TYR A 362 20.73 -21.41 -6.80
N VAL A 363 20.33 -20.25 -7.31
CA VAL A 363 20.73 -18.97 -6.75
C VAL A 363 19.53 -18.28 -6.10
N TYR A 364 19.74 -17.87 -4.87
CA TYR A 364 18.80 -17.05 -4.09
C TYR A 364 19.43 -15.68 -3.87
N SER A 365 18.84 -14.65 -4.45
CA SER A 365 19.46 -13.33 -4.47
C SER A 365 18.58 -12.26 -3.82
N GLY A 366 19.17 -11.56 -2.85
CA GLY A 366 18.63 -10.34 -2.27
C GLY A 366 18.94 -9.08 -3.07
N MET A 367 19.69 -9.21 -4.16
CA MET A 367 19.96 -8.09 -5.06
C MET A 367 18.68 -7.73 -5.83
N ASP A 368 18.30 -6.46 -5.78
CA ASP A 368 17.11 -6.00 -6.47
C ASP A 368 17.34 -5.89 -7.98
N ASN A 369 16.64 -6.69 -8.76
CA ASN A 369 16.69 -6.66 -10.23
C ASN A 369 16.23 -5.31 -10.80
N ALA A 370 15.41 -4.58 -10.06
CA ALA A 370 14.98 -3.22 -10.41
C ALA A 370 16.04 -2.14 -10.12
N GLY A 371 17.22 -2.51 -9.63
CA GLY A 371 18.30 -1.58 -9.31
C GLY A 371 18.15 -0.85 -7.97
N GLY A 372 17.21 -1.27 -7.13
CA GLY A 372 17.02 -0.73 -5.79
C GLY A 372 18.03 -1.29 -4.77
N GLN A 373 17.87 -0.89 -3.50
CA GLN A 373 18.69 -1.39 -2.40
C GLN A 373 18.54 -2.90 -2.25
N PRO A 374 19.63 -3.64 -2.07
CA PRO A 374 19.57 -5.05 -1.74
C PRO A 374 18.81 -5.29 -0.43
N LEU A 375 18.22 -6.48 -0.31
CA LEU A 375 17.68 -7.02 0.93
C LEU A 375 18.42 -8.31 1.31
N PRO A 376 18.22 -8.87 2.50
CA PRO A 376 18.60 -10.23 2.77
C PRO A 376 17.99 -11.18 1.73
N ALA A 377 18.76 -12.15 1.27
CA ALA A 377 18.21 -13.20 0.41
C ALA A 377 17.18 -14.04 1.18
N PHE A 378 17.49 -14.34 2.44
CA PHE A 378 16.56 -15.03 3.34
C PHE A 378 16.39 -14.29 4.66
N MET A 379 15.16 -14.28 5.15
CA MET A 379 14.81 -13.99 6.52
C MET A 379 14.09 -15.18 7.13
N VAL A 380 14.61 -15.71 8.22
CA VAL A 380 14.06 -16.85 8.94
C VAL A 380 13.80 -16.49 10.40
N THR A 381 12.86 -17.18 11.04
CA THR A 381 12.48 -16.87 12.42
C THR A 381 12.95 -17.94 13.43
N THR A 382 13.57 -19.02 12.96
CA THR A 382 14.10 -20.09 13.83
C THR A 382 15.61 -20.23 13.69
N THR A 383 16.28 -20.59 14.79
CA THR A 383 17.73 -20.83 14.80
C THR A 383 18.15 -22.03 13.93
N PRO A 384 17.44 -23.18 13.95
CA PRO A 384 17.80 -24.32 13.09
C PRO A 384 17.77 -23.98 11.60
N ASP A 385 16.75 -23.24 11.14
CA ASP A 385 16.65 -22.83 9.73
C ASP A 385 17.78 -21.88 9.34
N TYR A 386 18.12 -20.92 10.23
CA TYR A 386 19.26 -20.04 10.02
C TYR A 386 20.59 -20.81 9.91
N THR A 387 20.79 -21.80 10.77
CA THR A 387 22.00 -22.65 10.76
C THR A 387 22.11 -23.44 9.46
N ASN A 388 21.01 -24.03 8.99
CA ASN A 388 21.01 -24.77 7.74
C ASN A 388 21.28 -23.89 6.52
N LEU A 389 20.67 -22.72 6.46
CA LEU A 389 20.93 -21.74 5.39
C LEU A 389 22.36 -21.19 5.44
N SER A 390 22.91 -20.99 6.63
CA SER A 390 24.30 -20.56 6.81
C SER A 390 25.27 -21.63 6.33
N THR A 391 24.99 -22.89 6.63
CA THR A 391 25.76 -24.04 6.15
C THR A 391 25.68 -24.19 4.62
N PHE A 392 24.48 -24.06 4.06
CA PHE A 392 24.28 -24.02 2.61
C PHE A 392 25.09 -22.91 1.95
N LYS A 393 25.00 -21.68 2.49
CA LYS A 393 25.77 -20.53 1.98
C LYS A 393 27.27 -20.77 2.05
N SER A 394 27.77 -21.36 3.12
CA SER A 394 29.20 -21.67 3.28
C SER A 394 29.67 -22.67 2.25
N ASN A 395 28.86 -23.70 1.97
CA ASN A 395 29.17 -24.74 0.98
C ASN A 395 28.97 -24.25 -0.47
N ASN A 396 28.10 -23.24 -0.69
CA ASN A 396 27.77 -22.68 -2.00
C ASN A 396 27.79 -21.16 -1.94
N PRO A 397 28.96 -20.52 -1.93
CA PRO A 397 29.07 -19.06 -1.76
C PRO A 397 28.33 -18.25 -2.84
N THR A 398 28.22 -18.80 -4.04
CA THR A 398 27.49 -18.18 -5.17
C THR A 398 25.99 -18.49 -5.16
N GLY A 399 25.55 -19.46 -4.38
CA GLY A 399 24.16 -19.90 -4.31
C GLY A 399 23.27 -18.99 -3.45
N VAL A 400 23.85 -18.17 -2.60
CA VAL A 400 23.12 -17.16 -1.80
C VAL A 400 23.81 -15.83 -1.94
N GLN A 401 23.15 -14.89 -2.62
CA GLN A 401 23.71 -13.59 -2.95
C GLN A 401 22.95 -12.47 -2.26
N GLY A 402 23.63 -11.38 -1.97
CA GLY A 402 23.04 -10.21 -1.32
C GLY A 402 23.90 -8.98 -1.55
N ASP A 403 23.83 -8.04 -0.63
CA ASP A 403 24.54 -6.79 -0.71
C ASP A 403 26.06 -7.00 -0.90
N PRO A 404 26.63 -6.62 -2.06
CA PRO A 404 28.05 -6.76 -2.31
C PRO A 404 28.91 -5.86 -1.42
N THR A 405 28.30 -4.84 -0.80
CA THR A 405 28.99 -3.92 0.12
C THR A 405 29.07 -4.46 1.54
N GLY A 406 28.28 -5.52 1.86
CA GLY A 406 28.23 -6.13 3.18
C GLY A 406 27.55 -5.28 4.26
N LEU A 407 26.85 -4.20 3.88
CA LEU A 407 26.07 -3.37 4.81
C LEU A 407 24.79 -4.09 5.26
N ILE A 408 24.19 -4.83 4.33
CA ILE A 408 22.97 -5.59 4.60
C ILE A 408 23.35 -7.07 4.70
N PRO A 409 22.98 -7.77 5.79
CA PRO A 409 23.27 -9.18 5.92
C PRO A 409 22.57 -10.01 4.85
N ILE A 410 23.27 -10.92 4.22
CA ILE A 410 22.70 -11.80 3.19
C ILE A 410 21.63 -12.73 3.77
N LEU A 411 21.86 -13.21 5.01
CA LEU A 411 20.91 -14.00 5.79
C LEU A 411 20.53 -13.23 7.04
N LYS A 412 19.25 -13.11 7.32
CA LYS A 412 18.74 -12.45 8.53
C LYS A 412 17.98 -13.45 9.39
N GLN A 413 18.33 -13.49 10.66
CA GLN A 413 17.58 -14.23 11.67
C GLN A 413 16.73 -13.23 12.48
N ALA A 414 15.44 -13.43 12.48
CA ALA A 414 14.48 -12.61 13.22
C ALA A 414 13.89 -13.42 14.39
N THR A 415 14.66 -13.58 15.44
CA THR A 415 14.26 -14.36 16.64
C THR A 415 13.80 -13.49 17.80
N LEU A 416 14.24 -12.24 17.85
CA LEU A 416 13.86 -11.32 18.91
C LEU A 416 12.49 -10.70 18.63
N PRO A 417 11.71 -10.36 19.67
CA PRO A 417 10.43 -9.68 19.49
C PRO A 417 10.53 -8.39 18.67
N THR A 418 11.64 -7.67 18.78
CA THR A 418 11.93 -6.46 18.00
C THR A 418 12.06 -6.73 16.51
N ASP A 419 12.72 -7.82 16.12
CA ASP A 419 12.89 -8.19 14.71
C ASP A 419 11.58 -8.71 14.11
N ILE A 420 10.82 -9.48 14.89
CA ILE A 420 9.46 -9.93 14.50
C ILE A 420 8.53 -8.73 14.37
N GLY A 421 8.70 -7.70 15.19
CA GLY A 421 7.96 -6.45 15.12
C GLY A 421 8.15 -5.67 13.81
N LEU A 422 9.23 -5.92 13.07
CA LEU A 422 9.47 -5.35 11.74
C LEU A 422 8.67 -6.08 10.62
N LEU A 423 8.13 -7.25 10.91
CA LEU A 423 7.26 -7.96 9.98
C LEU A 423 5.87 -7.28 9.94
N PRO A 424 5.15 -7.40 8.83
CA PRO A 424 3.76 -6.95 8.77
C PRO A 424 2.90 -7.69 9.82
N LYS A 425 1.86 -7.05 10.30
CA LYS A 425 1.01 -7.58 11.40
C LYS A 425 0.56 -9.02 11.17
N TRP A 426 0.19 -9.37 9.95
CA TRP A 426 -0.25 -10.71 9.60
C TRP A 426 0.86 -11.78 9.65
N LEU A 427 2.14 -11.38 9.70
CA LEU A 427 3.27 -12.29 9.98
C LEU A 427 3.74 -12.24 11.44
N GLN A 428 3.24 -11.30 12.24
CA GLN A 428 3.57 -11.22 13.66
C GLN A 428 2.73 -12.18 14.51
N THR A 429 1.43 -12.26 14.21
CA THR A 429 0.46 -13.06 14.96
C THR A 429 -0.51 -13.77 14.02
N THR A 430 -1.04 -14.91 14.48
CA THR A 430 -2.07 -15.67 13.74
C THR A 430 -3.46 -15.45 14.28
N SER A 431 -3.59 -15.08 15.57
CA SER A 431 -4.86 -15.10 16.31
C SER A 431 -5.62 -13.78 16.34
N ASP A 432 -4.99 -12.67 15.93
CA ASP A 432 -5.68 -11.37 15.85
C ASP A 432 -6.81 -11.45 14.81
N PRO A 433 -8.09 -11.22 15.21
CA PRO A 433 -9.23 -11.35 14.32
C PRO A 433 -9.24 -10.29 13.20
N ALA A 434 -8.54 -9.18 13.38
CA ALA A 434 -8.48 -8.10 12.39
C ALA A 434 -7.21 -8.15 11.53
N PHE A 435 -6.07 -8.52 12.11
CA PHE A 435 -4.76 -8.36 11.47
C PHE A 435 -3.89 -9.62 11.44
N GLY A 436 -4.30 -10.71 12.07
CA GLY A 436 -3.54 -11.95 12.10
C GLY A 436 -3.53 -12.69 10.77
N ALA A 437 -2.62 -13.68 10.64
CA ALA A 437 -2.42 -14.43 9.40
C ALA A 437 -3.69 -15.10 8.87
N ARG A 438 -4.52 -15.64 9.75
CA ARG A 438 -5.78 -16.29 9.35
C ARG A 438 -6.79 -15.30 8.79
N ALA A 439 -6.96 -14.17 9.47
CA ALA A 439 -7.83 -13.09 8.98
C ALA A 439 -7.32 -12.51 7.66
N PHE A 440 -6.00 -12.42 7.49
CA PHE A 440 -5.38 -12.00 6.26
C PHE A 440 -5.66 -12.96 5.10
N VAL A 441 -5.45 -14.27 5.29
CA VAL A 441 -5.76 -15.29 4.29
C VAL A 441 -7.24 -15.27 3.92
N GLU A 442 -8.14 -15.12 4.89
CA GLU A 442 -9.57 -15.04 4.62
C GLU A 442 -9.95 -13.81 3.79
N ARG A 443 -9.37 -12.64 4.09
CA ARG A 443 -9.57 -11.43 3.27
C ARG A 443 -9.09 -11.63 1.83
N LEU A 444 -7.93 -12.26 1.63
CA LEU A 444 -7.43 -12.56 0.30
C LEU A 444 -8.34 -13.56 -0.43
N ARG A 445 -8.84 -14.57 0.28
CA ARG A 445 -9.81 -15.54 -0.27
C ARG A 445 -11.08 -14.83 -0.74
N GLN A 446 -11.65 -13.94 0.07
CA GLN A 446 -12.83 -13.17 -0.32
C GLN A 446 -12.52 -12.21 -1.48
N ALA A 447 -11.39 -11.53 -1.44
CA ALA A 447 -10.98 -10.63 -2.51
C ALA A 447 -10.83 -11.37 -3.85
N SER A 448 -10.27 -12.58 -3.86
CA SER A 448 -10.11 -13.37 -5.09
C SER A 448 -11.44 -13.82 -5.70
N LYS A 449 -12.45 -14.09 -4.87
CA LYS A 449 -13.81 -14.45 -5.33
C LYS A 449 -14.55 -13.29 -5.99
N LEU A 450 -14.17 -12.04 -5.64
CA LEU A 450 -14.82 -10.84 -6.15
C LEU A 450 -14.14 -10.28 -7.41
N GLN A 451 -12.98 -10.81 -7.80
CA GLN A 451 -12.25 -10.28 -8.95
C GLN A 451 -12.65 -10.99 -10.24
N TYR A 452 -13.30 -10.21 -11.11
CA TYR A 452 -13.58 -10.58 -12.50
C TYR A 452 -12.57 -9.88 -13.41
N TYR A 453 -11.70 -10.63 -14.04
CA TYR A 453 -10.84 -10.11 -15.09
C TYR A 453 -11.54 -10.29 -16.43
N GLY A 454 -12.14 -9.22 -16.95
CA GLY A 454 -12.66 -8.97 -18.30
C GLY A 454 -12.71 -10.15 -19.28
N CYS A 455 -13.48 -11.15 -18.97
CA CYS A 455 -13.60 -12.33 -19.80
C CYS A 455 -14.57 -12.07 -20.92
N SER A 456 -14.12 -12.26 -22.14
CA SER A 456 -15.01 -12.33 -23.29
C SER A 456 -16.02 -13.44 -23.04
N SER A 457 -17.29 -13.12 -23.14
CA SER A 457 -18.42 -14.03 -22.94
C SER A 457 -18.22 -15.36 -23.67
N GLY A 458 -17.92 -16.43 -22.96
CA GLY A 458 -17.85 -17.77 -23.53
C GLY A 458 -17.04 -18.82 -22.76
N ASN A 459 -16.12 -18.44 -21.93
CA ASN A 459 -15.32 -19.39 -21.13
C ASN A 459 -15.21 -18.95 -19.68
N SER A 460 -16.15 -19.36 -18.85
CA SER A 460 -16.20 -19.00 -17.43
C SER A 460 -15.02 -19.52 -16.61
N SER A 461 -14.38 -20.61 -17.03
CA SER A 461 -13.27 -21.22 -16.30
C SER A 461 -11.95 -20.43 -16.34
N SER A 462 -11.77 -19.52 -17.30
CA SER A 462 -10.57 -18.66 -17.36
C SER A 462 -10.68 -17.39 -16.50
N CYS A 463 -11.84 -17.14 -15.94
CA CYS A 463 -12.14 -15.91 -15.20
C CYS A 463 -12.06 -16.07 -13.70
N ASP A 464 -12.22 -17.28 -13.22
CA ASP A 464 -12.13 -17.56 -11.79
C ASP A 464 -10.69 -17.36 -11.31
N ARG A 465 -10.56 -16.62 -10.23
CA ARG A 465 -9.26 -16.36 -9.57
C ARG A 465 -9.16 -17.08 -8.22
N TYR A 466 -10.22 -17.73 -7.81
CA TYR A 466 -10.29 -18.60 -6.64
C TYR A 466 -10.47 -20.06 -7.06
N PHE A 467 -9.57 -20.91 -6.61
CA PHE A 467 -9.55 -22.35 -6.88
C PHE A 467 -9.46 -23.11 -5.57
N ASN A 468 -10.42 -23.96 -5.29
CA ASN A 468 -10.43 -24.80 -4.08
C ASN A 468 -9.99 -26.23 -4.43
N THR A 469 -8.70 -26.41 -4.64
CA THR A 469 -8.14 -27.73 -4.98
C THR A 469 -8.26 -28.73 -3.84
N ALA A 470 -8.33 -28.28 -2.58
CA ALA A 470 -8.60 -29.11 -1.41
C ALA A 470 -10.01 -29.74 -1.44
N ALA A 471 -10.98 -29.07 -2.11
CA ALA A 471 -12.34 -29.59 -2.30
C ALA A 471 -12.54 -30.30 -3.65
N GLY A 472 -11.48 -30.41 -4.46
CA GLY A 472 -11.51 -31.14 -5.74
C GLY A 472 -11.70 -30.26 -6.97
N ASP A 473 -11.60 -28.93 -6.86
CA ASP A 473 -11.55 -28.06 -8.03
C ASP A 473 -10.31 -28.37 -8.88
N ALA A 474 -10.44 -28.18 -10.19
CA ALA A 474 -9.29 -28.28 -11.09
C ALA A 474 -8.28 -27.16 -10.75
N ALA A 475 -7.00 -27.51 -10.74
CA ALA A 475 -5.94 -26.53 -10.56
C ALA A 475 -5.96 -25.49 -11.71
N PRO A 476 -5.60 -24.21 -11.43
CA PRO A 476 -5.52 -23.19 -12.46
C PRO A 476 -4.49 -23.58 -13.53
N THR A 477 -4.82 -23.37 -14.79
CA THR A 477 -3.92 -23.60 -15.93
C THR A 477 -3.12 -22.34 -16.28
N GLU A 478 -3.61 -21.16 -15.86
CA GLU A 478 -3.00 -19.87 -16.15
C GLU A 478 -2.75 -19.07 -14.85
N PHE A 479 -1.53 -18.57 -14.74
CA PHE A 479 -1.06 -17.77 -13.59
C PHE A 479 -0.59 -16.38 -14.03
N GLY A 480 -1.12 -15.85 -15.13
CA GLY A 480 -0.84 -14.49 -15.58
C GLY A 480 0.45 -14.30 -16.36
N ALA A 481 1.16 -15.36 -16.77
CA ALA A 481 2.44 -15.23 -17.50
C ALA A 481 2.33 -14.40 -18.78
N GLY A 482 1.20 -14.48 -19.50
CA GLY A 482 0.94 -13.73 -20.75
C GLY A 482 0.33 -12.35 -20.55
N THR A 483 0.12 -11.88 -19.33
CA THR A 483 -0.54 -10.60 -19.05
C THR A 483 0.47 -9.48 -18.75
N THR A 484 0.09 -8.24 -19.01
CA THR A 484 0.97 -7.07 -18.74
C THR A 484 1.26 -6.89 -17.27
N ASP A 485 0.24 -6.97 -16.41
CA ASP A 485 0.35 -6.67 -14.97
C ASP A 485 0.34 -7.94 -14.09
N GLY A 486 0.05 -9.10 -14.67
CA GLY A 486 -0.13 -10.35 -13.96
C GLY A 486 -1.58 -10.57 -13.51
N LEU A 487 -1.80 -11.63 -12.74
CA LEU A 487 -3.10 -12.00 -12.19
C LEU A 487 -3.01 -12.19 -10.69
N PHE A 488 -4.11 -11.92 -9.99
CA PHE A 488 -4.29 -12.38 -8.63
C PHE A 488 -4.88 -13.79 -8.68
N THR A 489 -4.14 -14.79 -8.24
CA THR A 489 -4.57 -16.19 -8.20
C THR A 489 -4.52 -16.70 -6.75
N PHE A 490 -5.65 -17.17 -6.24
CA PHE A 490 -5.76 -17.77 -4.92
C PHE A 490 -6.09 -19.26 -5.07
N VAL A 491 -5.23 -20.12 -4.52
CA VAL A 491 -5.42 -21.57 -4.49
C VAL A 491 -5.58 -22.04 -3.05
N ASP A 492 -6.76 -22.55 -2.74
CA ASP A 492 -7.06 -23.15 -1.44
C ASP A 492 -6.76 -24.64 -1.52
N GLY A 493 -5.53 -25.01 -1.15
CA GLY A 493 -5.00 -26.36 -1.26
C GLY A 493 -3.64 -26.39 -1.96
N ASP A 494 -3.31 -27.52 -2.55
CA ASP A 494 -2.04 -27.79 -3.21
C ASP A 494 -2.09 -27.41 -4.69
N VAL A 495 -0.96 -26.94 -5.22
CA VAL A 495 -0.82 -26.62 -6.64
C VAL A 495 0.61 -26.75 -7.13
N SER A 496 0.74 -27.15 -8.40
CA SER A 496 1.99 -27.12 -9.14
C SER A 496 1.96 -25.98 -10.16
N LEU A 497 3.01 -25.17 -10.22
CA LEU A 497 3.11 -24.11 -11.21
C LEU A 497 3.23 -24.74 -12.63
N PRO A 498 2.54 -24.22 -13.65
CA PRO A 498 2.66 -24.73 -15.02
C PRO A 498 4.02 -24.36 -15.63
N SER A 499 4.39 -25.05 -16.71
CA SER A 499 5.66 -24.79 -17.44
C SER A 499 5.75 -23.38 -18.01
N ALA A 500 4.63 -22.74 -18.31
CA ALA A 500 4.57 -21.35 -18.74
C ALA A 500 4.93 -20.34 -17.62
N GLY A 501 4.99 -20.81 -16.37
CA GLY A 501 5.25 -19.96 -15.23
C GLY A 501 4.03 -19.13 -14.81
N GLY A 502 4.29 -18.03 -14.12
CA GLY A 502 3.24 -17.12 -13.64
C GLY A 502 3.72 -15.69 -13.43
N LYS A 503 2.76 -14.79 -13.23
CA LYS A 503 3.02 -13.39 -12.94
C LYS A 503 1.89 -12.78 -12.10
N GLY A 504 2.24 -11.94 -11.16
CA GLY A 504 1.30 -11.20 -10.33
C GLY A 504 1.33 -11.62 -8.87
N LEU A 505 0.15 -11.80 -8.27
CA LEU A 505 -0.02 -12.23 -6.87
C LEU A 505 -0.52 -13.66 -6.84
N LEU A 506 0.29 -14.55 -6.26
CA LEU A 506 -0.08 -15.94 -6.04
C LEU A 506 -0.21 -16.22 -4.55
N VAL A 507 -1.37 -16.70 -4.13
CA VAL A 507 -1.63 -17.15 -2.75
C VAL A 507 -1.98 -18.64 -2.78
N VAL A 508 -1.28 -19.44 -1.99
CA VAL A 508 -1.48 -20.90 -1.88
C VAL A 508 -1.61 -21.25 -0.41
N THR A 509 -2.66 -21.97 -0.03
CA THR A 509 -2.86 -22.37 1.37
C THR A 509 -2.28 -23.74 1.72
N GLY A 510 -1.94 -24.55 0.74
CA GLY A 510 -1.33 -25.86 0.89
C GLY A 510 0.14 -25.88 0.49
N THR A 511 0.47 -26.79 -0.44
CA THR A 511 1.79 -26.98 -1.03
C THR A 511 1.88 -26.27 -2.38
N LEU A 512 2.91 -25.44 -2.55
CA LEU A 512 3.32 -24.95 -3.87
C LEU A 512 4.51 -25.76 -4.38
N SER A 513 4.32 -26.46 -5.50
CA SER A 513 5.39 -27.18 -6.19
C SER A 513 5.85 -26.39 -7.42
N MET A 514 7.17 -26.22 -7.54
CA MET A 514 7.82 -25.56 -8.67
C MET A 514 9.01 -26.39 -9.14
N ASN A 515 9.20 -26.50 -10.44
CA ASN A 515 10.45 -27.04 -10.95
C ASN A 515 11.43 -25.93 -11.38
N GLY A 516 12.70 -26.27 -11.60
CA GLY A 516 13.74 -25.29 -11.87
C GLY A 516 13.61 -24.52 -13.20
N SER A 517 12.73 -24.93 -14.13
CA SER A 517 12.45 -24.21 -15.37
C SER A 517 11.28 -23.25 -15.27
N GLN A 518 10.43 -23.42 -14.25
CA GLN A 518 9.28 -22.56 -14.02
C GLN A 518 9.71 -21.23 -13.42
N THR A 519 9.05 -20.15 -13.86
CA THR A 519 9.32 -18.79 -13.43
C THR A 519 8.07 -18.15 -12.83
N PHE A 520 8.25 -17.29 -11.86
CA PHE A 520 7.18 -16.46 -11.35
C PHE A 520 7.66 -15.01 -11.18
N GLU A 521 6.88 -14.06 -11.68
CA GLU A 521 7.18 -12.64 -11.53
C GLU A 521 6.15 -11.97 -10.61
N GLY A 522 6.55 -11.58 -9.40
CA GLY A 522 5.64 -10.90 -8.48
C GLY A 522 5.78 -11.31 -7.02
N LEU A 523 4.66 -11.51 -6.34
CA LEU A 523 4.61 -11.90 -4.94
C LEU A 523 3.95 -13.27 -4.79
N VAL A 524 4.67 -14.18 -4.16
CA VAL A 524 4.19 -15.54 -3.84
C VAL A 524 4.00 -15.67 -2.34
N LEU A 525 2.80 -15.98 -1.91
CA LEU A 525 2.41 -16.18 -0.53
C LEU A 525 1.95 -17.62 -0.33
N VAL A 526 2.75 -18.44 0.35
CA VAL A 526 2.39 -19.83 0.72
C VAL A 526 2.04 -19.82 2.20
N LEU A 527 0.75 -19.74 2.51
CA LEU A 527 0.23 -19.41 3.84
C LEU A 527 -0.74 -20.49 4.33
N GLY A 528 -0.54 -20.98 5.55
CA GLY A 528 -1.38 -22.04 6.14
C GLY A 528 -0.69 -23.36 6.20
N GLY A 529 -0.67 -24.18 5.14
CA GLY A 529 0.12 -25.39 5.03
C GLY A 529 1.62 -25.11 5.01
N GLY A 530 1.99 -23.98 4.41
CA GLY A 530 3.36 -23.44 4.46
C GLY A 530 4.41 -24.40 3.89
N VAL A 531 4.15 -24.98 2.73
CA VAL A 531 5.07 -25.91 2.05
C VAL A 531 5.42 -25.36 0.68
N LEU A 532 6.70 -25.09 0.46
CA LEU A 532 7.25 -24.77 -0.85
C LEU A 532 8.26 -25.85 -1.25
N ASP A 533 7.91 -26.58 -2.29
CA ASP A 533 8.76 -27.60 -2.89
C ASP A 533 9.29 -27.12 -4.24
N ARG A 534 10.60 -26.98 -4.32
CA ARG A 534 11.29 -26.61 -5.54
C ARG A 534 12.24 -27.72 -5.96
N SER A 535 11.84 -28.45 -6.97
CA SER A 535 12.56 -29.65 -7.39
C SER A 535 12.87 -29.66 -8.89
N GLY A 536 13.71 -30.57 -9.34
CA GLY A 536 14.02 -30.77 -10.75
C GLY A 536 15.12 -29.87 -11.32
N GLY A 537 15.44 -30.07 -12.59
CA GLY A 537 16.43 -29.29 -13.34
C GLY A 537 15.77 -28.09 -14.05
N GLY A 538 16.56 -27.09 -14.43
CA GLY A 538 16.12 -25.97 -15.23
C GLY A 538 16.89 -24.67 -14.93
N ASN A 539 16.68 -23.65 -15.78
CA ASN A 539 17.40 -22.38 -15.75
C ASN A 539 16.43 -21.17 -15.64
N GLY A 540 15.23 -21.38 -15.09
CA GLY A 540 14.24 -20.33 -14.94
C GLY A 540 14.66 -19.26 -13.92
N THR A 541 14.31 -18.01 -14.17
CA THR A 541 14.50 -16.90 -13.23
C THR A 541 13.16 -16.42 -12.73
N SER A 542 12.90 -16.54 -11.43
CA SER A 542 11.74 -15.93 -10.77
C SER A 542 12.15 -14.60 -10.16
N LEU A 543 11.31 -13.58 -10.37
CA LEU A 543 11.58 -12.19 -9.97
C LEU A 543 10.50 -11.69 -9.01
N GLY A 544 10.90 -11.29 -7.81
CA GLY A 544 9.96 -10.76 -6.83
C GLY A 544 10.27 -11.13 -5.39
N ALA A 545 9.26 -11.54 -4.63
CA ALA A 545 9.42 -11.99 -3.25
C ALA A 545 8.54 -13.20 -2.92
N PHE A 546 9.00 -14.01 -1.97
CA PHE A 546 8.35 -15.24 -1.55
C PHE A 546 8.18 -15.25 -0.03
N VAL A 547 6.98 -15.55 0.43
CA VAL A 547 6.67 -15.73 1.86
C VAL A 547 6.11 -17.12 2.08
N VAL A 548 6.73 -17.87 2.96
CA VAL A 548 6.25 -19.18 3.37
C VAL A 548 5.98 -19.16 4.88
N ALA A 549 4.73 -19.38 5.26
CA ALA A 549 4.31 -19.39 6.66
C ALA A 549 3.32 -20.53 6.91
N LYS A 550 3.66 -21.39 7.85
CA LYS A 550 2.79 -22.45 8.31
C LYS A 550 2.12 -22.04 9.62
N PHE A 551 0.82 -22.28 9.72
CA PHE A 551 0.09 -22.06 10.95
C PHE A 551 -1.11 -22.99 11.05
N ASN A 552 -1.49 -23.32 12.29
CA ASN A 552 -2.59 -24.21 12.56
C ASN A 552 -3.93 -23.46 12.80
N SER A 553 -5.00 -24.23 12.97
CA SER A 553 -6.32 -23.70 13.28
C SER A 553 -6.44 -23.11 14.69
N THR A 554 -5.53 -23.44 15.60
CA THR A 554 -5.51 -22.95 16.98
C THR A 554 -4.79 -21.62 17.14
N GLY A 555 -4.06 -21.17 16.10
CA GLY A 555 -3.51 -19.83 16.05
C GLY A 555 -2.02 -19.73 16.32
N ASP A 556 -1.25 -20.82 16.13
CA ASP A 556 0.19 -20.78 16.28
C ASP A 556 0.89 -20.86 14.92
N PHE A 557 2.00 -20.16 14.78
CA PHE A 557 2.91 -20.41 13.69
C PHE A 557 3.67 -21.71 13.95
N LEU A 558 3.77 -22.54 12.93
CA LEU A 558 4.52 -23.79 12.91
C LEU A 558 5.71 -23.64 11.99
N ALA A 559 6.64 -24.61 12.04
CA ALA A 559 7.77 -24.62 11.13
C ALA A 559 7.31 -24.82 9.67
N PRO A 560 7.58 -23.87 8.75
CA PRO A 560 7.26 -24.04 7.34
C PRO A 560 8.23 -25.06 6.71
N THR A 561 7.84 -25.66 5.61
CA THR A 561 8.72 -26.56 4.86
C THR A 561 9.21 -25.86 3.60
N PHE A 562 10.51 -25.81 3.43
CA PHE A 562 11.14 -25.37 2.20
C PHE A 562 12.14 -26.42 1.73
N THR A 563 11.81 -27.06 0.62
CA THR A 563 12.70 -28.01 -0.04
C THR A 563 13.19 -27.43 -1.35
N SER A 564 14.48 -27.61 -1.63
CA SER A 564 15.08 -27.23 -2.89
C SER A 564 16.09 -28.30 -3.31
N SER A 565 15.74 -29.03 -4.35
CA SER A 565 16.56 -30.14 -4.85
C SER A 565 16.56 -30.12 -6.37
N GLY A 566 17.71 -30.48 -6.97
CA GLY A 566 17.84 -30.57 -8.42
C GLY A 566 19.18 -30.09 -8.95
N SER A 567 19.39 -30.21 -10.25
CA SER A 567 20.68 -29.94 -10.91
C SER A 567 20.69 -28.71 -11.81
N GLY A 568 19.69 -27.84 -11.70
CA GLY A 568 19.58 -26.62 -12.54
C GLY A 568 20.30 -25.41 -11.99
N THR A 569 20.37 -24.33 -12.81
CA THR A 569 20.95 -23.03 -12.43
C THR A 569 19.86 -21.95 -12.32
N SER A 570 18.69 -22.30 -11.79
CA SER A 570 17.58 -21.35 -11.71
C SER A 570 17.74 -20.35 -10.56
N TRP A 571 17.17 -19.17 -10.76
CA TRP A 571 17.28 -18.04 -9.85
C TRP A 571 15.94 -17.69 -9.20
N LEU A 572 16.01 -17.31 -7.93
CA LEU A 572 14.97 -16.54 -7.24
C LEU A 572 15.59 -15.23 -6.78
N GLN A 573 15.20 -14.14 -7.40
CA GLN A 573 15.80 -12.82 -7.19
C GLN A 573 14.76 -11.79 -6.79
N LEU A 574 15.13 -10.90 -5.89
CA LEU A 574 14.32 -9.76 -5.53
C LEU A 574 14.02 -8.89 -6.76
N ASP A 575 12.76 -8.47 -6.89
CA ASP A 575 12.35 -7.39 -7.81
C ASP A 575 11.19 -6.63 -7.16
N ARG A 576 11.49 -5.47 -6.59
CA ARG A 576 10.49 -4.67 -5.89
C ARG A 576 9.40 -4.14 -6.81
N ASN A 577 9.70 -3.88 -8.08
CA ASN A 577 8.69 -3.40 -9.03
C ASN A 577 7.66 -4.50 -9.32
N LYS A 578 8.10 -5.75 -9.44
CA LYS A 578 7.21 -6.90 -9.60
C LYS A 578 6.36 -7.13 -8.34
N VAL A 579 6.94 -6.99 -7.15
CA VAL A 579 6.20 -7.07 -5.89
C VAL A 579 5.15 -5.96 -5.79
N LYS A 580 5.51 -4.71 -6.07
CA LYS A 580 4.56 -3.58 -6.07
C LYS A 580 3.41 -3.78 -7.05
N THR A 581 3.70 -4.31 -8.24
CA THR A 581 2.65 -4.65 -9.22
C THR A 581 1.73 -5.73 -8.68
N ALA A 582 2.29 -6.79 -8.07
CA ALA A 582 1.50 -7.86 -7.47
C ALA A 582 0.59 -7.37 -6.32
N LEU A 583 1.11 -6.49 -5.46
CA LEU A 583 0.33 -5.92 -4.34
C LEU A 583 -0.89 -5.12 -4.82
N ARG A 584 -0.80 -4.47 -5.98
CA ARG A 584 -1.93 -3.75 -6.59
C ARG A 584 -3.06 -4.69 -7.00
N LEU A 585 -2.73 -5.92 -7.39
CA LEU A 585 -3.72 -6.93 -7.79
C LEU A 585 -4.57 -7.42 -6.61
N GLY A 586 -4.09 -7.29 -5.39
CA GLY A 586 -4.86 -7.58 -4.17
C GLY A 586 -6.07 -6.67 -3.94
N GLY A 587 -6.29 -5.70 -4.82
CA GLY A 587 -7.41 -4.76 -4.81
C GLY A 587 -7.11 -3.49 -3.99
N ILE A 588 -8.01 -2.52 -4.10
CA ILE A 588 -8.00 -1.30 -3.31
C ILE A 588 -9.07 -1.46 -2.22
N PRO A 589 -8.70 -1.69 -0.97
CA PRO A 589 -9.66 -1.83 0.11
C PRO A 589 -10.19 -0.46 0.53
N VAL A 590 -11.46 -0.43 0.86
CA VAL A 590 -12.08 0.66 1.59
C VAL A 590 -11.74 0.49 3.07
N LEU A 591 -11.10 1.47 3.67
CA LEU A 591 -10.72 1.46 5.09
C LEU A 591 -11.84 1.98 5.98
N SER A 592 -12.53 3.02 5.54
CA SER A 592 -13.67 3.59 6.24
C SER A 592 -14.60 4.32 5.28
N VAL A 593 -15.87 4.39 5.66
CA VAL A 593 -16.85 5.31 5.09
C VAL A 593 -17.51 6.03 6.26
N SER A 594 -17.58 7.35 6.18
CA SER A 594 -18.21 8.18 7.20
C SER A 594 -19.03 9.31 6.57
N GLU A 595 -20.07 9.74 7.28
CA GLU A 595 -20.79 10.98 6.98
C GLU A 595 -20.06 12.14 7.68
N TYR A 596 -19.92 13.30 7.01
CA TYR A 596 -19.21 14.48 7.53
C TYR A 596 -20.00 15.77 7.36
#